data_cc9e26ea7dbebee689b866fdb4c4f3aa
#
_entry.id   cc9e26ea7dbebee689b866fdb4c4f3aa
#
_cell.length_a   1.000
_cell.length_b   1.000
_cell.length_c   1.000
_cell.angle_alpha   90.00
_cell.angle_beta   90.00
_cell.angle_gamma   90.00
#
_symmetry.space_group_name_H-M   'P 1'
#
loop_
_entity.id
_entity.type
_entity.pdbx_description
1 polymer ?
#
loop_
_entity_poly.entity_id
_entity_poly.type
_entity_poly.pdbx_seq_one_letter_code
_entity_poly.pdbx_strand_id
1 'polypeptide(L)'
;MAYYVINYSKLRIWNFEEYSKMLYLDADIQVFDNIDHLFDMPDGYFYAVMDCFCENTWSHSPQYSIGYCQQCPDKVAWPAEMGSPPPLYFNAGMFVFEPSRLTYESLLETLRITTPTPFAEQDFLNMFFQHVYKPIPLVYNLVLAMLWRHPENVQLEKVKVVHYCAAGSKPWRYTGKETNMDREDIKLLVAKWWDIYNDESLDFKSAEAPSLEGEAFSKPSIMASMPEPAISYIPAPSAA
;
A
#
# COMPACT_ATOMS: atom_id res chain seq x y z
N MET A 1 -4.21 -13.15 -15.64
CA MET A 1 -3.53 -11.89 -16.05
C MET A 1 -4.44 -10.66 -16.07
N ALA A 2 -5.69 -10.75 -16.50
CA ALA A 2 -6.59 -9.56 -16.55
C ALA A 2 -6.86 -8.89 -15.18
N TYR A 3 -6.72 -9.62 -14.09
CA TYR A 3 -7.05 -9.16 -12.74
C TYR A 3 -6.14 -8.04 -12.21
N TYR A 4 -4.84 -8.09 -12.53
CA TYR A 4 -3.87 -7.11 -12.01
C TYR A 4 -3.66 -5.89 -12.93
N VAL A 5 -4.29 -5.87 -14.12
CA VAL A 5 -4.17 -4.72 -15.04
C VAL A 5 -4.72 -3.44 -14.41
N ILE A 6 -5.77 -3.55 -13.59
CA ILE A 6 -6.39 -2.40 -12.92
C ILE A 6 -5.43 -1.75 -11.90
N ASN A 7 -4.52 -2.51 -11.30
CA ASN A 7 -3.58 -2.00 -10.30
C ASN A 7 -2.60 -1.00 -10.91
N TYR A 8 -2.27 -1.12 -12.20
CA TYR A 8 -1.45 -0.14 -12.89
C TYR A 8 -2.11 1.23 -13.05
N SER A 9 -3.41 1.36 -12.77
CA SER A 9 -4.06 2.68 -12.67
C SER A 9 -3.43 3.57 -11.61
N LYS A 10 -2.80 2.98 -10.58
CA LYS A 10 -2.00 3.65 -9.56
C LYS A 10 -0.92 4.56 -10.17
N LEU A 11 -0.36 4.21 -11.33
CA LEU A 11 0.67 5.03 -11.98
C LEU A 11 0.19 6.44 -12.37
N ARG A 12 -1.12 6.65 -12.48
CA ARG A 12 -1.70 7.96 -12.82
C ARG A 12 -1.41 9.05 -11.78
N ILE A 13 -1.12 8.66 -10.53
CA ILE A 13 -0.86 9.63 -9.46
C ILE A 13 0.40 10.48 -9.73
N TRP A 14 1.35 9.99 -10.53
CA TRP A 14 2.52 10.77 -10.93
C TRP A 14 2.19 11.93 -11.88
N ASN A 15 1.00 11.96 -12.46
CA ASN A 15 0.58 13.05 -13.34
C ASN A 15 -0.07 14.25 -12.60
N PHE A 16 -0.11 14.24 -11.26
CA PHE A 16 -0.64 15.33 -10.43
C PHE A 16 0.47 16.35 -10.11
N GLU A 17 0.95 17.07 -11.13
CA GLU A 17 2.09 17.99 -11.02
C GLU A 17 1.81 19.25 -10.18
N GLU A 18 0.55 19.50 -9.82
CA GLU A 18 0.15 20.57 -8.91
C GLU A 18 0.61 20.35 -7.46
N TYR A 19 1.04 19.12 -7.11
CA TYR A 19 1.58 18.79 -5.80
C TYR A 19 3.08 18.55 -5.87
N SER A 20 3.83 19.18 -4.96
CA SER A 20 5.28 18.99 -4.86
C SER A 20 5.67 17.63 -4.29
N LYS A 21 4.83 17.10 -3.38
CA LYS A 21 5.02 15.78 -2.74
C LYS A 21 3.67 15.15 -2.42
N MET A 22 3.54 13.86 -2.60
CA MET A 22 2.33 13.10 -2.32
C MET A 22 2.63 11.87 -1.48
N LEU A 23 1.62 11.44 -0.73
CA LEU A 23 1.60 10.19 0.00
C LEU A 23 0.46 9.35 -0.58
N TYR A 24 0.77 8.14 -1.03
CA TYR A 24 -0.19 7.17 -1.53
C TYR A 24 -0.56 6.18 -0.42
N LEU A 25 -1.83 5.81 -0.35
CA LEU A 25 -2.36 4.77 0.53
C LEU A 25 -3.30 3.85 -0.26
N ASP A 26 -3.13 2.54 -0.12
CA ASP A 26 -4.13 1.58 -0.60
C ASP A 26 -5.43 1.71 0.22
N ALA A 27 -6.56 1.34 -0.38
CA ALA A 27 -7.89 1.49 0.23
C ALA A 27 -8.12 0.62 1.49
N ASP A 28 -7.24 -0.34 1.75
CA ASP A 28 -7.25 -1.22 2.90
C ASP A 28 -6.20 -0.84 3.97
N ILE A 29 -5.81 0.42 3.96
CA ILE A 29 -4.93 1.02 4.96
C ILE A 29 -5.73 1.94 5.89
N GLN A 30 -5.41 1.89 7.18
CA GLN A 30 -5.92 2.82 8.20
C GLN A 30 -4.77 3.58 8.82
N VAL A 31 -4.89 4.91 8.85
CA VAL A 31 -4.00 5.82 9.58
C VAL A 31 -4.60 6.07 10.96
N PHE A 32 -3.82 5.80 12.02
CA PHE A 32 -4.23 5.93 13.42
C PHE A 32 -3.61 7.12 14.15
N ASP A 33 -2.59 7.73 13.55
CA ASP A 33 -1.88 8.88 14.15
C ASP A 33 -1.33 9.78 13.03
N ASN A 34 -1.01 11.03 13.37
CA ASN A 34 -0.47 11.99 12.42
C ASN A 34 0.85 11.52 11.79
N ILE A 35 0.92 11.58 10.47
CA ILE A 35 2.06 11.21 9.63
C ILE A 35 2.51 12.34 8.70
N ASP A 36 2.04 13.58 8.88
CA ASP A 36 2.31 14.72 7.99
C ASP A 36 3.79 15.05 7.88
N HIS A 37 4.58 14.76 8.92
CA HIS A 37 6.05 14.91 8.88
C HIS A 37 6.74 14.08 7.79
N LEU A 38 6.06 13.12 7.19
CA LEU A 38 6.58 12.39 6.02
C LEU A 38 6.69 13.30 4.78
N PHE A 39 5.94 14.39 4.72
CA PHE A 39 6.07 15.39 3.66
C PHE A 39 7.36 16.23 3.78
N ASP A 40 7.99 16.25 4.97
CA ASP A 40 9.24 16.96 5.22
C ASP A 40 10.49 16.14 4.87
N MET A 41 10.31 14.90 4.39
CA MET A 41 11.44 14.05 3.99
C MET A 41 12.18 14.63 2.78
N PRO A 42 13.51 14.44 2.67
CA PRO A 42 14.32 14.95 1.57
C PRO A 42 13.75 14.58 0.20
N ASP A 43 13.90 15.51 -0.75
CA ASP A 43 13.46 15.33 -2.14
C ASP A 43 14.37 14.37 -2.93
N GLY A 44 13.88 13.90 -4.07
CA GLY A 44 14.62 13.04 -4.99
C GLY A 44 14.60 11.56 -4.65
N TYR A 45 13.79 11.13 -3.66
CA TYR A 45 13.71 9.74 -3.22
C TYR A 45 12.27 9.22 -3.24
N PHE A 46 12.17 7.90 -3.36
CA PHE A 46 10.93 7.15 -3.18
C PHE A 46 10.97 6.47 -1.80
N TYR A 47 10.05 6.82 -0.92
CA TYR A 47 10.01 6.31 0.46
C TYR A 47 8.87 5.32 0.65
N ALA A 48 9.19 4.13 1.14
CA ALA A 48 8.22 3.10 1.47
C ALA A 48 8.74 2.16 2.56
N VAL A 49 7.86 1.36 3.15
CA VAL A 49 8.25 0.34 4.14
C VAL A 49 8.69 -0.92 3.43
N MET A 50 9.75 -1.57 3.90
CA MET A 50 10.22 -2.85 3.38
C MET A 50 9.16 -3.94 3.55
N ASP A 51 8.95 -4.75 2.50
CA ASP A 51 8.11 -5.95 2.55
C ASP A 51 8.84 -7.12 3.22
N CYS A 52 8.13 -8.23 3.40
CA CYS A 52 8.62 -9.45 4.01
C CYS A 52 8.56 -10.62 3.01
N PHE A 53 9.65 -11.37 2.87
CA PHE A 53 9.72 -12.54 1.99
C PHE A 53 9.30 -13.86 2.65
N CYS A 54 8.86 -13.86 3.91
CA CYS A 54 8.56 -15.07 4.67
C CYS A 54 7.14 -15.61 4.46
N GLU A 55 6.32 -14.93 3.68
CA GLU A 55 4.95 -15.37 3.35
C GLU A 55 4.93 -16.35 2.18
N ASN A 56 3.96 -17.25 2.18
CA ASN A 56 3.77 -18.24 1.11
C ASN A 56 3.52 -17.59 -0.27
N THR A 57 3.05 -16.37 -0.29
CA THR A 57 2.94 -15.53 -1.51
C THR A 57 4.26 -15.38 -2.25
N TRP A 58 5.39 -15.49 -1.55
CA TRP A 58 6.75 -15.44 -2.07
C TRP A 58 7.34 -16.80 -2.44
N SER A 59 6.56 -17.89 -2.36
CA SER A 59 7.04 -19.27 -2.59
C SER A 59 7.71 -19.50 -3.94
N HIS A 60 7.47 -18.63 -4.90
CA HIS A 60 8.11 -18.65 -6.22
C HIS A 60 9.50 -17.97 -6.25
N SER A 61 9.88 -17.29 -5.17
CA SER A 61 11.13 -16.50 -5.12
C SER A 61 12.31 -17.27 -4.53
N PRO A 62 13.56 -16.97 -4.96
CA PRO A 62 14.76 -17.52 -4.34
C PRO A 62 14.86 -17.16 -2.85
N GLN A 63 14.43 -15.96 -2.46
CA GLN A 63 14.44 -15.51 -1.07
C GLN A 63 13.66 -16.45 -0.18
N TYR A 64 12.44 -16.79 -0.56
CA TYR A 64 11.59 -17.72 0.18
C TYR A 64 12.21 -19.12 0.25
N SER A 65 12.72 -19.63 -0.87
CA SER A 65 13.32 -20.97 -0.96
C SER A 65 14.56 -21.14 -0.09
N ILE A 66 15.36 -20.07 0.05
CA ILE A 66 16.55 -20.02 0.91
C ILE A 66 16.17 -19.78 2.37
N GLY A 67 15.04 -19.11 2.61
CA GLY A 67 14.62 -18.58 3.92
C GLY A 67 15.25 -17.22 4.22
N TYR A 68 15.80 -16.53 3.22
CA TYR A 68 16.33 -15.17 3.36
C TYR A 68 15.19 -14.16 3.44
N CYS A 69 15.27 -13.26 4.42
CA CYS A 69 14.35 -12.12 4.50
C CYS A 69 15.09 -10.85 4.89
N GLN A 70 14.81 -9.77 4.15
CA GLN A 70 15.38 -8.45 4.42
C GLN A 70 14.94 -7.84 5.75
N GLN A 71 13.85 -8.33 6.35
CA GLN A 71 13.38 -7.92 7.68
C GLN A 71 14.20 -8.54 8.82
N CYS A 72 14.94 -9.62 8.54
CA CYS A 72 15.81 -10.31 9.50
C CYS A 72 17.04 -10.91 8.77
N PRO A 73 17.89 -10.07 8.14
CA PRO A 73 18.98 -10.52 7.27
C PRO A 73 20.04 -11.36 8.02
N ASP A 74 20.12 -11.22 9.33
CA ASP A 74 21.06 -11.97 10.15
C ASP A 74 20.60 -13.39 10.52
N LYS A 75 19.29 -13.72 10.30
CA LYS A 75 18.76 -15.07 10.58
C LYS A 75 19.25 -16.09 9.55
N VAL A 76 19.20 -15.72 8.28
CA VAL A 76 19.66 -16.55 7.16
C VAL A 76 20.42 -15.63 6.21
N ALA A 77 21.73 -15.83 6.07
CA ALA A 77 22.54 -15.05 5.16
C ALA A 77 22.25 -15.42 3.70
N TRP A 78 22.36 -14.42 2.80
CA TRP A 78 22.32 -14.68 1.37
C TRP A 78 23.54 -15.51 0.93
N PRO A 79 23.35 -16.62 0.21
CA PRO A 79 24.47 -17.48 -0.21
C PRO A 79 25.43 -16.77 -1.17
N ALA A 80 26.71 -16.79 -0.88
CA ALA A 80 27.73 -16.10 -1.69
C ALA A 80 27.79 -16.62 -3.14
N GLU A 81 27.50 -17.90 -3.35
CA GLU A 81 27.44 -18.54 -4.67
C GLU A 81 26.31 -18.02 -5.56
N MET A 82 25.32 -17.35 -4.99
CA MET A 82 24.23 -16.71 -5.73
C MET A 82 24.54 -15.25 -6.10
N GLY A 83 25.74 -14.78 -5.81
CA GLY A 83 26.17 -13.41 -6.08
C GLY A 83 25.68 -12.41 -5.02
N SER A 84 25.49 -11.16 -5.43
CA SER A 84 25.02 -10.11 -4.53
C SER A 84 23.60 -10.39 -4.04
N PRO A 85 23.28 -10.05 -2.77
CA PRO A 85 21.89 -10.14 -2.30
C PRO A 85 20.97 -9.28 -3.16
N PRO A 86 19.67 -9.65 -3.24
CA PRO A 86 18.69 -8.86 -3.98
C PRO A 86 18.59 -7.43 -3.41
N PRO A 87 18.24 -6.45 -4.27
CA PRO A 87 17.97 -5.10 -3.77
C PRO A 87 16.83 -5.11 -2.77
N LEU A 88 16.81 -4.10 -1.90
CA LEU A 88 15.69 -3.92 -0.96
C LEU A 88 14.38 -3.80 -1.74
N TYR A 89 13.35 -4.42 -1.20
CA TYR A 89 12.03 -4.50 -1.81
C TYR A 89 10.98 -3.94 -0.86
N PHE A 90 10.13 -3.03 -1.34
CA PHE A 90 9.11 -2.36 -0.55
C PHE A 90 7.70 -2.90 -0.83
N ASN A 91 6.83 -2.75 0.17
CA ASN A 91 5.40 -2.91 0.00
C ASN A 91 4.82 -1.63 -0.64
N ALA A 92 4.12 -1.78 -1.76
CA ALA A 92 3.57 -0.67 -2.54
C ALA A 92 2.19 -0.19 -2.08
N GLY A 93 1.73 -0.61 -0.91
CA GLY A 93 0.46 -0.15 -0.34
C GLY A 93 0.53 1.25 0.25
N MET A 94 1.72 1.66 0.71
CA MET A 94 1.98 3.02 1.18
C MET A 94 3.35 3.50 0.72
N PHE A 95 3.40 4.71 0.17
CA PHE A 95 4.67 5.35 -0.19
C PHE A 95 4.55 6.87 -0.31
N VAL A 96 5.70 7.55 -0.14
CA VAL A 96 5.86 9.00 -0.35
C VAL A 96 6.71 9.21 -1.58
N PHE A 97 6.28 10.12 -2.45
CA PHE A 97 6.91 10.38 -3.75
C PHE A 97 6.68 11.82 -4.22
N GLU A 98 7.44 12.22 -5.21
CA GLU A 98 7.25 13.49 -5.91
C GLU A 98 6.59 13.21 -7.27
N PRO A 99 5.36 13.72 -7.52
CA PRO A 99 4.73 13.59 -8.81
C PRO A 99 5.49 14.41 -9.87
N SER A 100 5.60 13.84 -11.06
CA SER A 100 6.26 14.48 -12.20
C SER A 100 5.75 13.85 -13.48
N ARG A 101 5.38 14.66 -14.44
CA ARG A 101 4.95 14.22 -15.76
C ARG A 101 6.04 13.41 -16.47
N LEU A 102 7.28 13.85 -16.34
CA LEU A 102 8.42 13.12 -16.91
C LEU A 102 8.54 11.72 -16.33
N THR A 103 8.39 11.58 -15.00
CA THR A 103 8.37 10.27 -14.34
C THR A 103 7.16 9.46 -14.78
N TYR A 104 5.98 10.07 -14.91
CA TYR A 104 4.77 9.39 -15.38
C TYR A 104 4.95 8.82 -16.79
N GLU A 105 5.45 9.62 -17.73
CA GLU A 105 5.72 9.20 -19.10
C GLU A 105 6.75 8.06 -19.13
N SER A 106 7.84 8.16 -18.36
CA SER A 106 8.86 7.11 -18.23
C SER A 106 8.32 5.82 -17.64
N LEU A 107 7.43 5.90 -16.64
CA LEU A 107 6.72 4.73 -16.08
C LEU A 107 5.88 4.05 -17.16
N LEU A 108 5.11 4.80 -17.96
CA LEU A 108 4.27 4.21 -19.02
C LEU A 108 5.12 3.58 -20.15
N GLU A 109 6.21 4.21 -20.55
CA GLU A 109 7.13 3.66 -21.56
C GLU A 109 7.78 2.37 -21.06
N THR A 110 8.29 2.38 -19.82
CA THR A 110 8.89 1.20 -19.20
C THR A 110 7.88 0.06 -19.06
N LEU A 111 6.64 0.39 -18.65
CA LEU A 111 5.57 -0.62 -18.50
C LEU A 111 5.26 -1.34 -19.82
N ARG A 112 5.33 -0.65 -20.98
CA ARG A 112 5.06 -1.25 -22.30
C ARG A 112 6.01 -2.40 -22.67
N ILE A 113 7.24 -2.37 -22.13
CA ILE A 113 8.28 -3.34 -22.42
C ILE A 113 8.54 -4.31 -21.26
N THR A 114 7.90 -4.08 -20.11
CA THR A 114 8.10 -4.92 -18.91
C THR A 114 7.19 -6.13 -18.94
N THR A 115 7.75 -7.30 -18.73
CA THR A 115 6.98 -8.55 -18.62
C THR A 115 6.18 -8.54 -17.31
N PRO A 116 4.88 -8.89 -17.34
CA PRO A 116 4.09 -9.02 -16.13
C PRO A 116 4.65 -10.05 -15.16
N THR A 117 4.61 -9.72 -13.87
CA THR A 117 5.10 -10.52 -12.75
C THR A 117 3.99 -10.86 -11.77
N PRO A 118 4.20 -11.78 -10.80
CA PRO A 118 3.16 -12.17 -9.85
C PRO A 118 2.57 -11.02 -9.02
N PHE A 119 3.38 -10.03 -8.61
CA PHE A 119 2.93 -8.89 -7.81
C PHE A 119 2.68 -7.62 -8.64
N ALA A 120 2.63 -7.76 -9.98
CA ALA A 120 2.20 -6.73 -10.90
C ALA A 120 2.85 -5.35 -10.66
N GLU A 121 2.05 -4.35 -10.24
CA GLU A 121 2.54 -2.99 -10.04
C GLU A 121 3.54 -2.86 -8.89
N GLN A 122 3.47 -3.70 -7.85
CA GLN A 122 4.44 -3.68 -6.77
C GLN A 122 5.84 -4.08 -7.27
N ASP A 123 5.95 -5.17 -8.02
CA ASP A 123 7.21 -5.59 -8.64
C ASP A 123 7.73 -4.53 -9.61
N PHE A 124 6.83 -3.97 -10.41
CA PHE A 124 7.15 -2.93 -11.37
C PHE A 124 7.71 -1.66 -10.70
N LEU A 125 7.06 -1.17 -9.65
CA LEU A 125 7.52 0.00 -8.90
C LEU A 125 8.86 -0.28 -8.20
N ASN A 126 9.04 -1.48 -7.64
CA ASN A 126 10.30 -1.89 -7.02
C ASN A 126 11.46 -1.91 -8.04
N MET A 127 11.21 -2.41 -9.25
CA MET A 127 12.18 -2.39 -10.35
C MET A 127 12.51 -0.95 -10.77
N PHE A 128 11.48 -0.12 -10.97
CA PHE A 128 11.63 1.24 -11.50
C PHE A 128 12.34 2.17 -10.51
N PHE A 129 11.98 2.12 -9.24
CA PHE A 129 12.51 3.02 -8.20
C PHE A 129 13.68 2.45 -7.39
N GLN A 130 14.22 1.26 -7.73
CA GLN A 130 15.25 0.55 -6.95
C GLN A 130 16.46 1.42 -6.56
N HIS A 131 16.87 2.37 -7.40
CA HIS A 131 18.05 3.20 -7.19
C HIS A 131 17.80 4.45 -6.33
N VAL A 132 16.53 4.83 -6.17
CA VAL A 132 16.11 6.01 -5.39
C VAL A 132 15.23 5.64 -4.20
N TYR A 133 14.95 4.35 -4.02
CA TYR A 133 14.19 3.85 -2.88
C TYR A 133 14.94 4.05 -1.56
N LYS A 134 14.24 4.55 -0.56
CA LYS A 134 14.70 4.68 0.82
C LYS A 134 13.68 4.05 1.76
N PRO A 135 14.09 3.06 2.58
CA PRO A 135 13.20 2.44 3.54
C PRO A 135 12.83 3.42 4.65
N ILE A 136 11.55 3.41 5.03
CA ILE A 136 11.03 4.08 6.23
C ILE A 136 10.60 3.04 7.27
N PRO A 137 10.50 3.42 8.56
CA PRO A 137 10.17 2.49 9.64
C PRO A 137 8.83 1.77 9.44
N LEU A 138 8.75 0.53 9.92
CA LEU A 138 7.57 -0.34 9.86
C LEU A 138 6.30 0.29 10.44
N VAL A 139 6.43 1.22 11.37
CA VAL A 139 5.31 1.94 11.99
C VAL A 139 4.42 2.70 11.00
N TYR A 140 4.94 2.99 9.79
CA TYR A 140 4.21 3.70 8.74
C TYR A 140 3.47 2.79 7.74
N ASN A 141 3.70 1.49 7.77
CA ASN A 141 2.95 0.54 6.97
C ASN A 141 3.08 -0.87 7.58
N LEU A 142 2.42 -1.09 8.72
CA LEU A 142 2.39 -2.40 9.33
C LEU A 142 1.52 -3.33 8.49
N VAL A 143 2.14 -4.09 7.61
CA VAL A 143 1.52 -5.27 7.00
C VAL A 143 1.27 -6.29 8.11
N LEU A 144 0.02 -6.73 8.29
CA LEU A 144 -0.35 -7.54 9.46
C LEU A 144 0.44 -8.84 9.59
N ALA A 145 0.92 -9.40 8.48
CA ALA A 145 1.78 -10.59 8.49
C ALA A 145 3.05 -10.42 9.35
N MET A 146 3.53 -9.20 9.56
CA MET A 146 4.66 -8.92 10.41
C MET A 146 4.44 -9.32 11.87
N LEU A 147 3.19 -9.29 12.34
CA LEU A 147 2.82 -9.66 13.72
C LEU A 147 3.12 -11.13 14.06
N TRP A 148 3.15 -12.01 13.08
CA TRP A 148 3.48 -13.44 13.29
C TRP A 148 4.76 -13.89 12.61
N ARG A 149 5.25 -13.15 11.63
CA ARG A 149 6.51 -13.47 10.91
C ARG A 149 7.72 -12.82 11.54
N HIS A 150 7.58 -11.57 11.96
CA HIS A 150 8.67 -10.76 12.52
C HIS A 150 8.19 -9.99 13.75
N PRO A 151 7.62 -10.64 14.78
CA PRO A 151 7.11 -9.97 15.97
C PRO A 151 8.19 -9.13 16.67
N GLU A 152 9.46 -9.51 16.56
CA GLU A 152 10.61 -8.79 17.08
C GLU A 152 10.81 -7.40 16.47
N ASN A 153 10.28 -7.16 15.27
CA ASN A 153 10.36 -5.86 14.57
C ASN A 153 9.15 -4.97 14.83
N VAL A 154 8.12 -5.48 15.52
CA VAL A 154 6.86 -4.76 15.74
C VAL A 154 6.80 -4.19 17.15
N GLN A 155 6.62 -2.88 17.25
CA GLN A 155 6.25 -2.17 18.48
C GLN A 155 4.84 -1.62 18.27
N LEU A 156 3.83 -2.45 18.59
CA LEU A 156 2.43 -2.20 18.19
C LEU A 156 1.90 -0.85 18.72
N GLU A 157 2.36 -0.43 19.89
CA GLU A 157 2.00 0.85 20.52
C GLU A 157 2.54 2.08 19.77
N LYS A 158 3.51 1.90 18.89
CA LYS A 158 4.09 2.96 18.06
C LYS A 158 3.58 2.97 16.62
N VAL A 159 2.79 1.97 16.26
CA VAL A 159 2.27 1.85 14.88
C VAL A 159 1.30 2.97 14.59
N LYS A 160 1.57 3.71 13.52
CA LYS A 160 0.76 4.83 13.03
C LYS A 160 -0.14 4.44 11.86
N VAL A 161 0.29 3.47 11.07
CA VAL A 161 -0.42 3.05 9.86
C VAL A 161 -0.46 1.53 9.79
N VAL A 162 -1.67 0.98 9.61
CA VAL A 162 -1.90 -0.47 9.50
C VAL A 162 -2.44 -0.80 8.11
N HIS A 163 -1.87 -1.81 7.48
CA HIS A 163 -2.26 -2.32 6.18
C HIS A 163 -2.92 -3.70 6.32
N TYR A 164 -4.22 -3.76 6.09
CA TYR A 164 -5.05 -4.97 6.20
C TYR A 164 -4.98 -5.82 4.92
N CYS A 165 -3.77 -6.04 4.35
CA CYS A 165 -3.59 -6.79 3.10
C CYS A 165 -3.58 -8.31 3.29
N ALA A 166 -3.33 -8.82 4.49
CA ALA A 166 -3.30 -10.25 4.76
C ALA A 166 -4.68 -10.91 4.51
N ALA A 167 -4.68 -12.19 4.12
CA ALA A 167 -5.90 -12.94 3.89
C ALA A 167 -6.80 -12.97 5.14
N GLY A 168 -8.08 -12.63 4.98
CA GLY A 168 -9.05 -12.58 6.07
C GLY A 168 -8.97 -11.35 6.98
N SER A 169 -8.00 -10.44 6.75
CA SER A 169 -7.77 -9.31 7.65
C SER A 169 -8.63 -8.07 7.37
N LYS A 170 -9.29 -7.99 6.20
CA LYS A 170 -10.10 -6.80 5.85
C LYS A 170 -11.18 -6.56 6.90
N PRO A 171 -11.20 -5.43 7.63
CA PRO A 171 -12.13 -5.21 8.74
C PRO A 171 -13.60 -5.42 8.38
N TRP A 172 -14.00 -4.99 7.18
CA TRP A 172 -15.38 -5.13 6.68
C TRP A 172 -15.76 -6.55 6.23
N ARG A 173 -14.82 -7.50 6.24
CA ARG A 173 -15.02 -8.93 5.93
C ARG A 173 -14.43 -9.87 6.99
N TYR A 174 -13.91 -9.29 8.08
CA TYR A 174 -13.23 -10.04 9.11
C TYR A 174 -14.16 -11.04 9.80
N THR A 175 -13.74 -12.29 9.89
CA THR A 175 -14.47 -13.39 10.56
C THR A 175 -13.70 -13.98 11.73
N GLY A 176 -12.38 -13.73 11.78
CA GLY A 176 -11.47 -14.35 12.76
C GLY A 176 -11.18 -15.83 12.52
N LYS A 177 -11.64 -16.43 11.41
CA LYS A 177 -11.54 -17.87 11.14
C LYS A 177 -10.35 -18.26 10.27
N GLU A 178 -9.83 -17.33 9.50
CA GLU A 178 -8.68 -17.53 8.64
C GLU A 178 -7.40 -17.66 9.47
N THR A 179 -6.37 -18.28 8.89
CA THR A 179 -5.09 -18.51 9.57
C THR A 179 -4.53 -17.21 10.15
N ASN A 180 -4.14 -17.23 11.42
CA ASN A 180 -3.65 -16.10 12.22
C ASN A 180 -4.68 -15.00 12.53
N MET A 181 -5.93 -15.09 12.07
CA MET A 181 -6.93 -14.05 12.30
C MET A 181 -7.60 -14.14 13.67
N ASP A 182 -7.42 -15.22 14.43
CA ASP A 182 -7.91 -15.40 15.81
C ASP A 182 -7.04 -14.71 16.87
N ARG A 183 -5.92 -14.10 16.48
CA ARG A 183 -4.96 -13.39 17.36
C ARG A 183 -5.59 -12.16 18.01
N GLU A 184 -5.26 -11.92 19.27
CA GLU A 184 -5.79 -10.75 20.02
C GLU A 184 -5.31 -9.41 19.47
N ASP A 185 -4.06 -9.33 18.97
CA ASP A 185 -3.53 -8.11 18.34
C ASP A 185 -4.30 -7.76 17.04
N ILE A 186 -4.67 -8.76 16.24
CA ILE A 186 -5.50 -8.57 15.02
C ILE A 186 -6.90 -8.11 15.41
N LYS A 187 -7.55 -8.76 16.37
CA LYS A 187 -8.89 -8.39 16.87
C LYS A 187 -8.91 -6.94 17.35
N LEU A 188 -7.87 -6.54 18.10
CA LEU A 188 -7.72 -5.16 18.57
C LEU A 188 -7.63 -4.16 17.42
N LEU A 189 -6.83 -4.45 16.39
CA LEU A 189 -6.67 -3.57 15.23
C LEU A 189 -7.95 -3.48 14.40
N VAL A 190 -8.67 -4.59 14.24
CA VAL A 190 -9.98 -4.60 13.55
C VAL A 190 -11.01 -3.80 14.36
N ALA A 191 -11.05 -3.95 15.69
CA ALA A 191 -11.94 -3.17 16.55
C ALA A 191 -11.66 -1.66 16.42
N LYS A 192 -10.38 -1.25 16.49
CA LYS A 192 -9.98 0.16 16.30
C LYS A 192 -10.40 0.71 14.93
N TRP A 193 -10.36 -0.09 13.88
CA TRP A 193 -10.84 0.32 12.56
C TRP A 193 -12.34 0.63 12.59
N TRP A 194 -13.13 -0.24 13.25
CA TRP A 194 -14.56 -0.04 13.40
C TRP A 194 -14.91 1.15 14.31
N ASP A 195 -14.11 1.39 15.35
CA ASP A 195 -14.28 2.57 16.22
C ASP A 195 -14.17 3.87 15.41
N ILE A 196 -13.15 3.97 14.52
CA ILE A 196 -12.98 5.12 13.64
C ILE A 196 -14.10 5.20 12.59
N TYR A 197 -14.45 4.06 11.97
CA TYR A 197 -15.49 4.02 10.94
C TYR A 197 -16.87 4.46 11.48
N ASN A 198 -17.17 4.14 12.73
CA ASN A 198 -18.46 4.46 13.37
C ASN A 198 -18.43 5.80 14.12
N ASP A 199 -17.32 6.50 14.18
CA ASP A 199 -17.20 7.79 14.87
C ASP A 199 -17.76 8.92 14.00
N GLU A 200 -19.04 9.26 14.23
CA GLU A 200 -19.73 10.34 13.51
C GLU A 200 -19.06 11.72 13.69
N SER A 201 -18.26 11.91 14.75
CA SER A 201 -17.54 13.16 14.98
C SER A 201 -16.45 13.43 13.94
N LEU A 202 -16.00 12.39 13.24
CA LEU A 202 -15.03 12.45 12.15
C LEU A 202 -15.67 12.67 10.77
N ASP A 203 -17.01 12.73 10.68
CA ASP A 203 -17.71 12.97 9.42
C ASP A 203 -17.64 14.45 9.02
N PHE A 204 -16.93 14.77 7.96
CA PHE A 204 -16.84 16.12 7.40
C PHE A 204 -18.17 16.74 6.96
N LYS A 205 -19.24 15.95 6.83
CA LYS A 205 -20.58 16.46 6.50
C LYS A 205 -21.21 17.27 7.63
N SER A 206 -20.69 17.13 8.85
CA SER A 206 -21.19 17.88 10.02
C SER A 206 -20.51 19.25 10.22
N ALA A 207 -19.41 19.53 9.55
CA ALA A 207 -18.84 20.88 9.55
C ALA A 207 -19.71 21.77 8.67
N GLU A 208 -20.38 22.75 9.27
CA GLU A 208 -21.12 23.80 8.53
C GLU A 208 -20.17 24.40 7.49
N ALA A 209 -20.44 24.14 6.21
CA ALA A 209 -19.74 24.80 5.12
C ALA A 209 -19.93 26.31 5.33
N PRO A 210 -18.85 27.14 5.33
CA PRO A 210 -19.02 28.58 5.38
C PRO A 210 -19.95 28.98 4.24
N SER A 211 -21.06 29.64 4.57
CA SER A 211 -22.03 30.15 3.61
C SER A 211 -21.33 31.17 2.73
N LEU A 212 -20.82 30.74 1.58
CA LEU A 212 -20.45 31.63 0.49
C LEU A 212 -21.75 32.08 -0.17
N GLU A 213 -22.39 33.08 0.42
CA GLU A 213 -23.39 33.90 -0.28
C GLU A 213 -22.63 34.73 -1.31
N GLY A 214 -22.83 34.41 -2.58
CA GLY A 214 -22.40 35.24 -3.69
C GLY A 214 -21.72 34.46 -4.82
N GLU A 215 -22.52 34.21 -5.81
CA GLU A 215 -22.32 33.86 -7.23
C GLU A 215 -22.78 32.47 -7.63
N ALA A 216 -23.93 32.51 -8.31
CA ALA A 216 -24.53 31.37 -8.97
C ALA A 216 -23.67 30.89 -10.12
N PHE A 217 -22.78 29.93 -9.88
CA PHE A 217 -22.21 29.11 -10.93
C PHE A 217 -23.25 28.04 -11.34
N SER A 218 -23.83 28.21 -12.54
CA SER A 218 -24.66 27.21 -13.18
C SER A 218 -23.84 25.93 -13.37
N LYS A 219 -24.27 24.84 -12.72
CA LYS A 219 -23.72 23.50 -12.93
C LYS A 219 -23.84 23.11 -14.41
N PRO A 220 -22.77 22.67 -15.09
CA PRO A 220 -22.91 22.01 -16.37
C PRO A 220 -23.66 20.68 -16.17
N SER A 221 -24.80 20.54 -16.77
CA SER A 221 -25.58 19.31 -16.83
C SER A 221 -24.88 18.31 -17.77
N ILE A 222 -23.88 17.59 -17.27
CA ILE A 222 -23.26 16.43 -17.95
C ILE A 222 -23.23 15.25 -16.97
N MET A 223 -24.40 14.93 -16.41
CA MET A 223 -24.63 13.64 -15.74
C MET A 223 -26.07 13.16 -16.04
N ALA A 224 -26.37 13.05 -17.33
CA ALA A 224 -27.55 12.32 -17.75
C ALA A 224 -27.13 11.30 -18.83
N SER A 225 -27.37 10.01 -18.50
CA SER A 225 -27.27 8.85 -19.38
C SER A 225 -25.86 8.34 -19.76
N MET A 226 -25.16 7.72 -18.81
CA MET A 226 -24.40 6.52 -19.13
C MET A 226 -25.05 5.34 -18.39
N PRO A 227 -25.40 4.23 -19.06
CA PRO A 227 -25.84 3.03 -18.36
C PRO A 227 -24.67 2.53 -17.50
N GLU A 228 -24.94 2.25 -16.23
CA GLU A 228 -23.95 1.60 -15.35
C GLU A 228 -23.51 0.29 -16.03
N PRO A 229 -22.21 0.12 -16.31
CA PRO A 229 -21.74 -1.20 -16.71
C PRO A 229 -22.00 -2.15 -15.55
N ALA A 230 -22.66 -3.25 -15.80
CA ALA A 230 -22.83 -4.33 -14.84
C ALA A 230 -21.42 -4.87 -14.49
N ILE A 231 -20.81 -4.32 -13.44
CA ILE A 231 -19.56 -4.82 -12.90
C ILE A 231 -19.88 -6.13 -12.19
N SER A 232 -19.70 -7.25 -12.89
CA SER A 232 -19.69 -8.56 -12.23
C SER A 232 -18.44 -8.62 -11.37
N TYR A 233 -18.61 -8.57 -10.07
CA TYR A 233 -17.55 -8.78 -9.09
C TYR A 233 -17.08 -10.23 -9.19
N ILE A 234 -15.93 -10.45 -9.80
CA ILE A 234 -15.19 -11.70 -9.64
C ILE A 234 -14.36 -11.51 -8.37
N PRO A 235 -14.60 -12.27 -7.29
CA PRO A 235 -13.79 -12.15 -6.08
C PRO A 235 -12.35 -12.45 -6.42
N ALA A 236 -11.43 -11.56 -5.98
CA ALA A 236 -10.01 -11.78 -6.08
C ALA A 236 -9.64 -13.10 -5.38
N PRO A 237 -8.76 -13.93 -5.96
CA PRO A 237 -8.08 -14.92 -5.16
C PRO A 237 -7.37 -14.16 -4.04
N SER A 238 -7.67 -14.49 -2.77
CA SER A 238 -6.99 -13.92 -1.63
C SER A 238 -5.50 -14.15 -1.82
N ALA A 239 -4.70 -13.07 -1.79
CA ALA A 239 -3.28 -13.20 -1.57
C ALA A 239 -3.13 -13.84 -0.19
N ALA A 240 -2.85 -15.15 -0.20
CA ALA A 240 -2.61 -15.95 1.00
C ALA A 240 -1.16 -15.79 1.40
#